data_995d0506740ffeabe95453eb7f3e9c3c
#
_entry.id   995d0506740ffeabe95453eb7f3e9c3c
#
_cell.length_a   1.000
_cell.length_b   1.000
_cell.length_c   1.000
_cell.angle_alpha   90.00
_cell.angle_beta   90.00
_cell.angle_gamma   90.00
#
_symmetry.space_group_name_H-M   'P 1'
#
loop_
_entity.id
_entity.type
_entity.pdbx_description
1 polymer ?
#
loop_
_entity_poly.entity_id
_entity_poly.type
_entity_poly.pdbx_seq_one_letter_code
_entity_poly.pdbx_strand_id
1 'polypeptide(L)'
;MRENAILLIGGVIVWFFFRMSARDAIKSGALFLVGFFLVISPVAIRNYVVSGEVVLITAGGGEVFYIGNNPEADGTYKAPPFLKTLHPFKEHEEFREEAMRLTGRELTRKESSDFWFSQGLDFIKDNPAQFGWLMYRKFVMFWNFYERLDNLNFYFMKTLASSLNYGITYGVLAPLGILGIFLSL
;
A
#
# COMPACT_ATOMS: atom_id res chain seq x y z
N MET A 1 -9.59 -6.10 -0.58
CA MET A 1 -9.26 -4.95 -1.45
C MET A 1 -7.92 -4.42 -0.97
N ARG A 2 -6.97 -4.12 -1.85
CA ARG A 2 -5.66 -3.59 -1.42
C ARG A 2 -5.80 -2.09 -1.10
N GLU A 3 -5.21 -1.64 -0.01
CA GLU A 3 -5.26 -0.25 0.46
C GLU A 3 -4.76 0.76 -0.59
N ASN A 4 -3.81 0.35 -1.42
CA ASN A 4 -3.26 1.16 -2.51
C ASN A 4 -4.32 1.64 -3.53
N ALA A 5 -5.49 0.98 -3.60
CA ALA A 5 -6.59 1.41 -4.46
C ALA A 5 -7.14 2.80 -4.07
N ILE A 6 -6.95 3.24 -2.82
CA ILE A 6 -7.34 4.58 -2.37
C ILE A 6 -6.58 5.67 -3.15
N LEU A 7 -5.33 5.42 -3.52
CA LEU A 7 -4.53 6.39 -4.30
C LEU A 7 -5.13 6.66 -5.69
N LEU A 8 -5.85 5.69 -6.27
CA LEU A 8 -6.53 5.88 -7.55
C LEU A 8 -7.66 6.91 -7.48
N ILE A 9 -8.26 7.11 -6.30
CA ILE A 9 -9.33 8.11 -6.10
C ILE A 9 -8.80 9.49 -6.44
N GLY A 10 -7.62 9.85 -5.92
CA GLY A 10 -6.96 11.11 -6.22
C GLY A 10 -6.71 11.28 -7.73
N GLY A 11 -6.20 10.25 -8.39
CA GLY A 11 -5.95 10.24 -9.83
C GLY A 11 -7.23 10.45 -10.66
N VAL A 12 -8.32 9.77 -10.29
CA VAL A 12 -9.62 9.91 -10.98
C VAL A 12 -10.19 11.32 -10.79
N ILE A 13 -10.13 11.88 -9.58
CA ILE A 13 -10.61 13.24 -9.32
C ILE A 13 -9.81 14.26 -10.13
N VAL A 14 -8.47 14.15 -10.11
CA VAL A 14 -7.60 15.02 -10.91
C VAL A 14 -7.93 14.91 -12.41
N TRP A 15 -8.16 13.70 -12.93
CA TRP A 15 -8.55 13.47 -14.31
C TRP A 15 -9.88 14.17 -14.68
N PHE A 16 -10.87 14.20 -13.77
CA PHE A 16 -12.12 14.93 -14.02
C PHE A 16 -11.86 16.43 -14.23
N PHE A 17 -10.97 17.05 -13.45
CA PHE A 17 -10.61 18.46 -13.61
C PHE A 17 -9.89 18.77 -14.92
N PHE A 18 -9.15 17.80 -15.48
CA PHE A 18 -8.51 17.96 -16.78
C PHE A 18 -9.48 17.81 -17.96
N ARG A 19 -10.58 17.06 -17.77
CA ARG A 19 -11.49 16.71 -18.87
C ARG A 19 -12.81 17.43 -18.87
N MET A 20 -13.21 18.08 -17.79
CA MET A 20 -14.53 18.65 -17.59
C MET A 20 -14.42 20.09 -17.07
N SER A 21 -15.53 20.84 -17.17
CA SER A 21 -15.62 22.14 -16.48
C SER A 21 -15.49 21.92 -14.96
N ALA A 22 -14.97 22.90 -14.22
CA ALA A 22 -14.80 22.80 -12.76
C ALA A 22 -16.12 22.40 -12.05
N ARG A 23 -17.25 22.93 -12.51
CA ARG A 23 -18.57 22.60 -11.97
C ARG A 23 -18.94 21.13 -12.17
N ASP A 24 -18.70 20.59 -13.36
CA ASP A 24 -19.02 19.20 -13.70
C ASP A 24 -18.02 18.24 -13.05
N ALA A 25 -16.74 18.62 -12.96
CA ALA A 25 -15.72 17.86 -12.25
C ALA A 25 -16.06 17.68 -10.76
N ILE A 26 -16.52 18.75 -10.10
CA ILE A 26 -16.96 18.69 -8.69
C ILE A 26 -18.18 17.76 -8.55
N LYS A 27 -19.18 17.87 -9.43
CA LYS A 27 -20.36 17.00 -9.37
C LYS A 27 -20.01 15.53 -9.60
N SER A 28 -19.20 15.25 -10.63
CA SER A 28 -18.75 13.89 -10.96
C SER A 28 -17.87 13.32 -9.85
N GLY A 29 -16.99 14.13 -9.28
CA GLY A 29 -16.15 13.76 -8.14
C GLY A 29 -16.99 13.44 -6.89
N ALA A 30 -17.99 14.26 -6.57
CA ALA A 30 -18.90 13.99 -5.46
C ALA A 30 -19.69 12.70 -5.66
N LEU A 31 -20.25 12.48 -6.86
CA LEU A 31 -20.98 11.26 -7.18
C LEU A 31 -20.06 10.02 -7.13
N PHE A 32 -18.85 10.13 -7.64
CA PHE A 32 -17.83 9.08 -7.56
C PHE A 32 -17.49 8.72 -6.10
N LEU A 33 -17.27 9.73 -5.23
CA LEU A 33 -17.02 9.52 -3.81
C LEU A 33 -18.20 8.88 -3.09
N VAL A 34 -19.43 9.30 -3.39
CA VAL A 34 -20.64 8.67 -2.84
C VAL A 34 -20.71 7.19 -3.22
N GLY A 35 -20.50 6.87 -4.51
CA GLY A 35 -20.45 5.48 -4.98
C GLY A 35 -19.33 4.68 -4.29
N PHE A 36 -18.16 5.26 -4.15
CA PHE A 36 -17.02 4.65 -3.46
C PHE A 36 -17.35 4.32 -2.00
N PHE A 37 -17.90 5.29 -1.25
CA PHE A 37 -18.27 5.07 0.16
C PHE A 37 -19.43 4.09 0.31
N LEU A 38 -20.40 4.07 -0.61
CA LEU A 38 -21.45 3.07 -0.60
C LEU A 38 -20.92 1.65 -0.76
N VAL A 39 -19.93 1.44 -1.62
CA VAL A 39 -19.30 0.12 -1.81
C VAL A 39 -18.44 -0.30 -0.60
N ILE A 40 -17.75 0.65 0.05
CA ILE A 40 -16.88 0.33 1.19
C ILE A 40 -17.66 0.25 2.50
N SER A 41 -18.77 0.99 2.66
CA SER A 41 -19.50 1.06 3.91
C SER A 41 -19.91 -0.31 4.52
N PRO A 42 -20.37 -1.32 3.74
CA PRO A 42 -20.69 -2.63 4.32
C PRO A 42 -19.48 -3.30 4.98
N VAL A 43 -18.29 -3.14 4.39
CA VAL A 43 -17.04 -3.69 4.95
C VAL A 43 -16.64 -2.94 6.21
N ALA A 44 -16.70 -1.61 6.17
CA ALA A 44 -16.38 -0.77 7.33
C ALA A 44 -17.35 -1.01 8.51
N ILE A 45 -18.65 -1.15 8.22
CA ILE A 45 -19.68 -1.48 9.22
C ILE A 45 -19.40 -2.86 9.83
N ARG A 46 -19.18 -3.87 8.99
CA ARG A 46 -18.82 -5.22 9.45
C ARG A 46 -17.58 -5.20 10.35
N ASN A 47 -16.53 -4.50 9.94
CA ASN A 47 -15.30 -4.40 10.71
C ASN A 47 -15.58 -3.73 12.07
N TYR A 48 -16.35 -2.65 12.10
CA TYR A 48 -16.74 -1.99 13.34
C TYR A 48 -17.56 -2.92 14.27
N VAL A 49 -18.53 -3.65 13.74
CA VAL A 49 -19.36 -4.58 14.53
C VAL A 49 -18.53 -5.72 15.12
N VAL A 50 -17.51 -6.21 14.39
CA VAL A 50 -16.70 -7.34 14.83
C VAL A 50 -15.55 -6.93 15.76
N SER A 51 -14.89 -5.79 15.49
CA SER A 51 -13.70 -5.36 16.24
C SER A 51 -13.96 -4.27 17.26
N GLY A 52 -15.12 -3.57 17.19
CA GLY A 52 -15.38 -2.37 17.97
C GLY A 52 -14.58 -1.14 17.51
N GLU A 53 -13.77 -1.25 16.46
CA GLU A 53 -12.89 -0.20 15.97
C GLU A 53 -13.27 0.21 14.55
N VAL A 54 -13.15 1.51 14.23
CA VAL A 54 -13.38 2.02 12.88
C VAL A 54 -12.15 1.70 12.00
N VAL A 55 -12.25 0.58 11.29
CA VAL A 55 -11.25 0.12 10.32
C VAL A 55 -11.89 0.12 8.94
N LEU A 56 -11.47 1.06 8.08
CA LEU A 56 -12.06 1.22 6.74
C LEU A 56 -11.76 0.03 5.82
N ILE A 57 -10.54 -0.49 5.82
CA ILE A 57 -10.10 -1.58 4.94
C ILE A 57 -9.38 -2.66 5.72
N THR A 58 -8.21 -2.38 6.29
CA THR A 58 -7.40 -3.31 7.10
C THR A 58 -6.81 -2.62 8.33
N ALA A 59 -6.54 -3.40 9.38
CA ALA A 59 -6.03 -2.85 10.65
C ALA A 59 -4.50 -2.78 10.72
N GLY A 60 -3.76 -3.13 9.67
CA GLY A 60 -2.30 -3.26 9.69
C GLY A 60 -1.55 -2.23 8.83
N GLY A 61 -2.23 -1.14 8.42
CA GLY A 61 -1.63 -0.16 7.51
C GLY A 61 -0.39 0.53 8.06
N GLY A 62 -0.34 0.76 9.37
CA GLY A 62 0.80 1.42 10.03
C GLY A 62 2.04 0.55 10.06
N GLU A 63 1.90 -0.73 10.36
CA GLU A 63 3.00 -1.69 10.34
C GLU A 63 3.58 -1.82 8.92
N VAL A 64 2.73 -1.99 7.91
CA VAL A 64 3.14 -2.05 6.50
C VAL A 64 3.82 -0.75 6.06
N PHE A 65 3.30 0.41 6.49
CA PHE A 65 3.93 1.69 6.21
C PHE A 65 5.32 1.79 6.84
N TYR A 66 5.47 1.36 8.10
CA TYR A 66 6.76 1.34 8.80
C TYR A 66 7.75 0.37 8.14
N ILE A 67 7.34 -0.85 7.77
CA ILE A 67 8.21 -1.78 7.04
C ILE A 67 8.79 -1.13 5.80
N GLY A 68 7.99 -0.37 5.08
CA GLY A 68 8.42 0.34 3.88
C GLY A 68 9.19 1.64 4.13
N ASN A 69 9.16 2.21 5.34
CA ASN A 69 9.70 3.53 5.67
C ASN A 69 10.33 3.54 7.06
N ASN A 70 11.48 2.90 7.20
CA ASN A 70 12.30 2.84 8.39
C ASN A 70 13.78 2.94 8.02
N PRO A 71 14.71 3.12 8.98
CA PRO A 71 16.13 3.27 8.69
C PRO A 71 16.79 2.11 7.95
N GLU A 72 16.23 0.90 8.05
CA GLU A 72 16.74 -0.30 7.39
C GLU A 72 16.05 -0.62 6.06
N ALA A 73 14.99 0.15 5.71
CA ALA A 73 14.23 -0.08 4.50
C ALA A 73 15.09 0.12 3.25
N ASP A 74 15.02 -0.83 2.33
CA ASP A 74 15.77 -0.80 1.08
C ASP A 74 14.89 -0.77 -0.18
N GLY A 75 13.57 -0.64 0.02
CA GLY A 75 12.56 -0.63 -1.03
C GLY A 75 11.97 -2.00 -1.34
N THR A 76 12.47 -3.07 -0.70
CA THR A 76 11.87 -4.41 -0.71
C THR A 76 11.21 -4.68 0.64
N TYR A 77 10.48 -5.81 0.74
CA TYR A 77 10.04 -6.29 2.05
C TYR A 77 11.26 -6.75 2.84
N LYS A 78 11.50 -6.13 3.97
CA LYS A 78 12.52 -6.51 4.92
C LYS A 78 11.90 -6.52 6.32
N ALA A 79 11.80 -7.72 6.90
CA ALA A 79 11.26 -7.89 8.24
C ALA A 79 12.11 -7.11 9.26
N PRO A 80 11.50 -6.25 10.10
CA PRO A 80 12.21 -5.61 11.19
C PRO A 80 12.87 -6.64 12.14
N PRO A 81 14.01 -6.33 12.77
CA PRO A 81 14.78 -7.29 13.58
C PRO A 81 14.04 -7.86 14.80
N PHE A 82 12.99 -7.19 15.28
CA PHE A 82 12.18 -7.65 16.40
C PHE A 82 11.15 -8.72 16.00
N LEU A 83 10.86 -8.91 14.71
CA LEU A 83 10.01 -10.00 14.25
C LEU A 83 10.73 -11.33 14.36
N LYS A 84 10.21 -12.22 15.18
CA LYS A 84 10.78 -13.55 15.45
C LYS A 84 10.27 -14.59 14.48
N THR A 85 9.05 -14.42 14.00
CA THR A 85 8.39 -15.35 13.09
C THR A 85 7.98 -14.62 11.82
N LEU A 86 8.29 -15.22 10.64
CA LEU A 86 7.81 -14.72 9.35
C LEU A 86 6.40 -15.23 9.02
N HIS A 87 5.57 -15.48 10.04
CA HIS A 87 4.23 -16.01 9.84
C HIS A 87 3.21 -14.86 9.76
N PRO A 88 2.54 -14.65 8.63
CA PRO A 88 1.69 -13.47 8.40
C PRO A 88 0.63 -13.22 9.49
N PHE A 89 0.09 -14.27 10.11
CA PHE A 89 -0.92 -14.11 11.18
C PHE A 89 -0.32 -13.72 12.54
N LYS A 90 0.98 -13.93 12.75
CA LYS A 90 1.66 -13.57 14.00
C LYS A 90 2.37 -12.23 13.89
N GLU A 91 2.68 -11.79 12.70
CA GLU A 91 3.40 -10.53 12.44
C GLU A 91 2.73 -9.34 13.13
N HIS A 92 1.42 -9.18 12.97
CA HIS A 92 0.68 -8.09 13.64
C HIS A 92 0.73 -8.16 15.17
N GLU A 93 0.75 -9.36 15.74
CA GLU A 93 0.86 -9.51 17.20
C GLU A 93 2.27 -9.15 17.68
N GLU A 94 3.31 -9.58 16.98
CA GLU A 94 4.70 -9.22 17.31
C GLU A 94 4.95 -7.72 17.17
N PHE A 95 4.34 -7.06 16.16
CA PHE A 95 4.35 -5.60 16.05
C PHE A 95 3.66 -4.93 17.25
N ARG A 96 2.52 -5.45 17.69
CA ARG A 96 1.79 -4.94 18.86
C ARG A 96 2.59 -5.13 20.14
N GLU A 97 3.16 -6.31 20.37
CA GLU A 97 4.01 -6.59 21.53
C GLU A 97 5.20 -5.64 21.62
N GLU A 98 5.88 -5.39 20.49
CA GLU A 98 6.99 -4.46 20.44
C GLU A 98 6.55 -3.02 20.69
N ALA A 99 5.42 -2.59 20.12
CA ALA A 99 4.84 -1.26 20.39
C ALA A 99 4.49 -1.10 21.89
N MET A 100 3.90 -2.12 22.52
CA MET A 100 3.62 -2.14 23.96
C MET A 100 4.90 -2.06 24.79
N ARG A 101 5.95 -2.79 24.38
CA ARG A 101 7.25 -2.73 25.02
C ARG A 101 7.88 -1.33 24.97
N LEU A 102 7.77 -0.66 23.81
CA LEU A 102 8.36 0.67 23.60
C LEU A 102 7.55 1.78 24.30
N THR A 103 6.23 1.63 24.36
CA THR A 103 5.34 2.65 24.97
C THR A 103 5.10 2.44 26.47
N GLY A 104 5.39 1.24 27.01
CA GLY A 104 5.15 0.88 28.40
C GLY A 104 3.66 0.71 28.79
N ARG A 105 2.76 0.64 27.81
CA ARG A 105 1.31 0.46 28.03
C ARG A 105 0.69 -0.56 27.10
N GLU A 106 -0.45 -1.12 27.51
CA GLU A 106 -1.23 -1.95 26.58
C GLU A 106 -1.81 -1.11 25.45
N LEU A 107 -1.78 -1.67 24.24
CA LEU A 107 -2.26 -1.05 23.03
C LEU A 107 -3.28 -1.95 22.34
N THR A 108 -4.35 -1.36 21.82
CA THR A 108 -5.23 -2.01 20.86
C THR A 108 -4.51 -2.20 19.52
N ARG A 109 -5.09 -2.97 18.59
CA ARG A 109 -4.53 -3.14 17.23
C ARG A 109 -4.43 -1.81 16.50
N LYS A 110 -5.46 -0.97 16.65
CA LYS A 110 -5.46 0.35 16.02
C LYS A 110 -4.37 1.24 16.58
N GLU A 111 -4.23 1.32 17.89
CA GLU A 111 -3.19 2.12 18.56
C GLU A 111 -1.78 1.66 18.19
N SER A 112 -1.57 0.34 18.06
CA SER A 112 -0.31 -0.22 17.55
C SER A 112 -0.05 0.24 16.12
N SER A 113 -1.04 0.14 15.24
CA SER A 113 -0.92 0.59 13.86
C SER A 113 -0.63 2.10 13.77
N ASP A 114 -1.35 2.92 14.55
CA ASP A 114 -1.13 4.37 14.62
C ASP A 114 0.29 4.70 15.13
N PHE A 115 0.79 3.96 16.12
CA PHE A 115 2.16 4.08 16.62
C PHE A 115 3.20 3.81 15.51
N TRP A 116 3.08 2.69 14.81
CA TRP A 116 4.02 2.34 13.75
C TRP A 116 3.93 3.29 12.55
N PHE A 117 2.74 3.78 12.25
CA PHE A 117 2.58 4.83 11.25
C PHE A 117 3.34 6.10 11.64
N SER A 118 3.24 6.52 12.90
CA SER A 118 4.00 7.69 13.40
C SER A 118 5.52 7.46 13.33
N GLN A 119 6.00 6.28 13.70
CA GLN A 119 7.43 5.94 13.58
C GLN A 119 7.94 6.03 12.14
N GLY A 120 7.14 5.59 11.17
CA GLY A 120 7.47 5.75 9.74
C GLY A 120 7.49 7.22 9.30
N LEU A 121 6.56 8.04 9.79
CA LEU A 121 6.56 9.49 9.52
C LEU A 121 7.75 10.20 10.15
N ASP A 122 8.13 9.82 11.37
CA ASP A 122 9.26 10.42 12.06
C ASP A 122 10.57 10.08 11.30
N PHE A 123 10.73 8.83 10.83
CA PHE A 123 11.84 8.48 9.94
C PHE A 123 11.91 9.40 8.71
N ILE A 124 10.78 9.67 8.04
CA ILE A 124 10.72 10.52 6.86
C ILE A 124 11.15 11.96 7.17
N LYS A 125 10.69 12.50 8.31
CA LYS A 125 11.02 13.87 8.75
C LYS A 125 12.49 14.02 9.15
N ASP A 126 12.99 13.02 9.90
CA ASP A 126 14.33 13.06 10.46
C ASP A 126 15.41 12.71 9.43
N ASN A 127 15.05 11.94 8.38
CA ASN A 127 15.98 11.45 7.37
C ASN A 127 15.49 11.72 5.92
N PRO A 128 15.23 12.97 5.52
CA PRO A 128 14.62 13.31 4.23
C PRO A 128 15.47 12.88 3.02
N ALA A 129 16.80 12.92 3.15
CA ALA A 129 17.71 12.50 2.07
C ALA A 129 17.67 10.97 1.88
N GLN A 130 17.66 10.20 2.97
CA GLN A 130 17.54 8.74 2.91
C GLN A 130 16.18 8.32 2.37
N PHE A 131 15.11 9.01 2.79
CA PHE A 131 13.77 8.79 2.25
C PHE A 131 13.72 9.11 0.74
N GLY A 132 14.30 10.20 0.29
CA GLY A 132 14.38 10.54 -1.14
C GLY A 132 15.09 9.47 -1.95
N TRP A 133 16.21 8.94 -1.45
CA TRP A 133 16.91 7.82 -2.06
C TRP A 133 16.07 6.53 -2.06
N LEU A 134 15.37 6.25 -0.97
CA LEU A 134 14.45 5.12 -0.87
C LEU A 134 13.32 5.21 -1.90
N MET A 135 12.73 6.40 -2.09
CA MET A 135 11.70 6.65 -3.10
C MET A 135 12.23 6.44 -4.52
N TYR A 136 13.45 6.94 -4.81
CA TYR A 136 14.11 6.69 -6.10
C TYR A 136 14.31 5.19 -6.35
N ARG A 137 14.79 4.43 -5.35
CA ARG A 137 14.94 2.97 -5.47
C ARG A 137 13.61 2.27 -5.72
N LYS A 138 12.56 2.62 -4.97
CA LYS A 138 11.20 2.09 -5.18
C LYS A 138 10.70 2.40 -6.60
N PHE A 139 10.94 3.62 -7.09
CA PHE A 139 10.58 4.01 -8.46
C PHE A 139 11.32 3.17 -9.51
N VAL A 140 12.64 3.02 -9.39
CA VAL A 140 13.43 2.19 -10.31
C VAL A 140 12.98 0.73 -10.26
N MET A 141 12.71 0.21 -9.05
CA MET A 141 12.21 -1.16 -8.89
C MET A 141 10.82 -1.36 -9.48
N PHE A 142 9.94 -0.36 -9.39
CA PHE A 142 8.61 -0.40 -9.99
C PHE A 142 8.68 -0.49 -11.53
N TRP A 143 9.60 0.25 -12.16
CA TRP A 143 9.78 0.24 -13.62
C TRP A 143 10.71 -0.87 -14.12
N ASN A 144 11.16 -1.77 -13.23
CA ASN A 144 12.01 -2.90 -13.62
C ASN A 144 11.16 -4.02 -14.24
N PHE A 145 11.72 -4.66 -15.25
CA PHE A 145 11.15 -5.86 -15.86
C PHE A 145 11.12 -7.08 -14.93
N TYR A 146 12.02 -7.13 -13.94
CA TYR A 146 12.16 -8.26 -13.05
C TYR A 146 11.07 -8.26 -11.97
N GLU A 147 10.23 -9.30 -11.95
CA GLU A 147 9.23 -9.52 -10.89
C GLU A 147 9.93 -9.85 -9.58
N ARG A 148 9.79 -8.95 -8.62
CA ARG A 148 10.36 -9.15 -7.28
C ARG A 148 9.64 -10.27 -6.54
N LEU A 149 10.43 -11.06 -5.80
CA LEU A 149 9.90 -12.08 -4.91
C LEU A 149 9.07 -11.43 -3.81
N ASP A 150 7.86 -11.92 -3.65
CA ASP A 150 6.97 -11.67 -2.53
C ASP A 150 6.60 -13.05 -1.93
N ASN A 151 5.39 -13.26 -1.50
CA ASN A 151 4.89 -14.55 -1.00
C ASN A 151 5.03 -15.70 -2.02
N LEU A 152 5.04 -15.38 -3.30
CA LEU A 152 5.20 -16.34 -4.38
C LEU A 152 6.37 -15.92 -5.31
N ASN A 153 7.20 -16.90 -5.64
CA ASN A 153 8.23 -16.72 -6.65
C ASN A 153 7.62 -16.91 -8.04
N PHE A 154 7.42 -15.81 -8.78
CA PHE A 154 6.83 -15.84 -10.12
C PHE A 154 7.63 -16.74 -11.10
N TYR A 155 8.96 -16.71 -11.03
CA TYR A 155 9.80 -17.53 -11.90
C TYR A 155 9.71 -19.02 -11.57
N PHE A 156 9.60 -19.35 -10.28
CA PHE A 156 9.32 -20.72 -9.87
C PHE A 156 7.91 -21.17 -10.32
N MET A 157 6.90 -20.29 -10.20
CA MET A 157 5.55 -20.62 -10.68
C MET A 157 5.51 -20.86 -12.19
N LYS A 158 6.34 -20.18 -12.99
CA LYS A 158 6.50 -20.45 -14.42
C LYS A 158 7.01 -21.87 -14.72
N THR A 159 7.80 -22.47 -13.84
CA THR A 159 8.25 -23.86 -14.02
C THR A 159 7.15 -24.87 -13.74
N LEU A 160 6.19 -24.51 -12.87
CA LEU A 160 5.05 -25.37 -12.51
C LEU A 160 3.88 -25.22 -13.50
N ALA A 161 3.67 -24.01 -14.02
CA ALA A 161 2.55 -23.69 -14.91
C ALA A 161 3.08 -23.06 -16.20
N SER A 162 3.28 -23.89 -17.23
CA SER A 162 3.81 -23.47 -18.54
C SER A 162 2.96 -22.38 -19.21
N SER A 163 1.68 -22.28 -18.91
CA SER A 163 0.79 -21.22 -19.40
C SER A 163 1.25 -19.82 -19.00
N LEU A 164 1.94 -19.66 -17.87
CA LEU A 164 2.49 -18.35 -17.43
C LEU A 164 3.63 -17.85 -18.32
N ASN A 165 4.22 -18.71 -19.14
CA ASN A 165 5.27 -18.29 -20.10
C ASN A 165 4.70 -17.53 -21.30
N TYR A 166 3.41 -17.70 -21.59
CA TYR A 166 2.72 -17.02 -22.67
C TYR A 166 2.01 -15.73 -22.24
N GLY A 167 2.05 -15.43 -20.94
CA GLY A 167 1.46 -14.20 -20.39
C GLY A 167 2.22 -12.95 -20.80
N ILE A 168 1.49 -11.86 -21.07
CA ILE A 168 2.09 -10.55 -21.31
C ILE A 168 2.70 -10.07 -19.97
N THR A 169 4.00 -9.79 -19.99
CA THR A 169 4.72 -9.34 -18.80
C THR A 169 4.56 -7.83 -18.57
N TYR A 170 4.82 -7.37 -17.34
CA TYR A 170 4.81 -5.95 -17.02
C TYR A 170 5.74 -5.12 -17.91
N GLY A 171 6.89 -5.68 -18.30
CA GLY A 171 7.84 -5.03 -19.23
C GLY A 171 7.28 -4.73 -20.63
N VAL A 172 6.18 -5.36 -21.03
CA VAL A 172 5.44 -5.05 -22.26
C VAL A 172 4.25 -4.12 -21.96
N LEU A 173 3.51 -4.39 -20.89
CA LEU A 173 2.31 -3.62 -20.53
C LEU A 173 2.64 -2.17 -20.16
N ALA A 174 3.73 -1.94 -19.42
CA ALA A 174 4.08 -0.61 -18.94
C ALA A 174 4.45 0.36 -20.09
N PRO A 175 5.33 0.01 -21.05
CA PRO A 175 5.58 0.87 -22.20
C PRO A 175 4.35 1.13 -23.06
N LEU A 176 3.49 0.11 -23.28
CA LEU A 176 2.25 0.28 -24.03
C LEU A 176 1.26 1.19 -23.30
N GLY A 177 1.16 1.07 -21.98
CA GLY A 177 0.35 1.96 -21.16
C GLY A 177 0.82 3.42 -21.21
N ILE A 178 2.12 3.66 -21.12
CA ILE A 178 2.73 4.99 -21.27
C ILE A 178 2.44 5.55 -22.66
N LEU A 179 2.67 4.76 -23.71
CA LEU A 179 2.37 5.18 -25.08
C LEU A 179 0.88 5.54 -25.25
N GLY A 180 -0.02 4.73 -24.68
CA GLY A 180 -1.47 5.00 -24.69
C GLY A 180 -1.81 6.32 -24.01
N ILE A 181 -1.18 6.66 -22.88
CA ILE A 181 -1.36 7.96 -22.21
C ILE A 181 -0.92 9.11 -23.13
N PHE A 182 0.28 9.02 -23.72
CA PHE A 182 0.77 10.06 -24.64
C PHE A 182 -0.11 10.25 -25.86
N LEU A 183 -0.65 9.18 -26.43
CA LEU A 183 -1.55 9.25 -27.59
C LEU A 183 -2.96 9.76 -27.24
N SER A 184 -3.33 9.77 -25.96
CA SER A 184 -4.64 10.23 -25.49
C SER A 184 -4.67 11.72 -25.08
N LEU A 185 -3.51 12.36 -24.97
CA LEU A 185 -3.35 13.80 -24.66
C LEU A 185 -3.48 14.67 -25.90
#